data_161dcef44e132b9f9572d5688ccf5bf9
#
_entry.id   161dcef44e132b9f9572d5688ccf5bf9
#
_cell.length_a   1.000
_cell.length_b   1.000
_cell.length_c   1.000
_cell.angle_alpha   90.00
_cell.angle_beta   90.00
_cell.angle_gamma   90.00
#
_symmetry.space_group_name_H-M   'P 1'
#
loop_
_entity.id
_entity.type
_entity.pdbx_description
1 polymer ?
#
loop_
_entity_poly.entity_id
_entity_poly.type
_entity_poly.pdbx_seq_one_letter_code
_entity_poly.pdbx_strand_id
1 'polypeptide(L)'
;PGPAGKPLGVPWRVRHVELIPGVEFVDEQVSGPFLSWRHEHHFADGPDGSTVLTDTVTWNLPRAVPTRLVESKLRALFRFREQQLRDDLELLHRLDAAPTTVLMAGASGMIGRQLAALLTTAGHRVVRLVRSEPHGPDEVRWDPRSLHVPSRAFDDASVVVNLSGETIGGRFTEARKA
;
A
#
# COMPACT_ATOMS: atom_id res chain seq x y z
N PRO A 1 21.84 11.69 17.33
CA PRO A 1 20.97 10.86 16.50
C PRO A 1 21.85 9.86 15.77
N GLY A 2 21.84 8.62 16.26
CA GLY A 2 22.49 7.50 15.58
C GLY A 2 21.79 7.21 14.25
N PRO A 3 22.40 6.40 13.37
CA PRO A 3 21.77 6.01 12.12
C PRO A 3 20.40 5.43 12.44
N ALA A 4 19.40 5.82 11.64
CA ALA A 4 18.01 5.40 11.81
C ALA A 4 17.99 3.91 12.12
N GLY A 5 17.65 3.56 13.36
CA GLY A 5 17.68 2.19 13.83
C GLY A 5 16.80 1.36 12.91
N LYS A 6 17.34 0.28 12.36
CA LYS A 6 16.53 -0.73 11.69
C LYS A 6 15.40 -1.09 12.65
N PRO A 7 14.13 -1.15 12.22
CA PRO A 7 13.07 -1.55 13.09
C PRO A 7 13.44 -2.89 13.71
N LEU A 8 13.38 -2.99 15.04
CA LEU A 8 13.60 -4.22 15.82
C LEU A 8 12.43 -5.21 15.57
N GLY A 9 12.07 -5.41 14.33
CA GLY A 9 11.00 -6.30 13.90
C GLY A 9 11.57 -7.51 13.16
N VAL A 10 11.02 -8.67 13.42
CA VAL A 10 11.28 -9.84 12.58
C VAL A 10 10.67 -9.56 11.20
N PRO A 11 11.45 -9.61 10.10
CA PRO A 11 10.90 -9.46 8.77
C PRO A 11 9.81 -10.51 8.53
N TRP A 12 8.63 -10.07 8.16
CA TRP A 12 7.52 -10.96 7.87
C TRP A 12 7.23 -10.96 6.37
N ARG A 13 7.39 -12.13 5.75
CA ARG A 13 7.13 -12.35 4.33
C ARG A 13 5.98 -13.32 4.19
N VAL A 14 5.00 -12.93 3.42
CA VAL A 14 3.84 -13.75 3.04
C VAL A 14 3.81 -13.91 1.53
N ARG A 15 3.13 -14.94 1.05
CA ARG A 15 2.90 -15.22 -0.36
C ARG A 15 1.45 -15.63 -0.56
N HIS A 16 0.83 -15.12 -1.61
CA HIS A 16 -0.45 -15.64 -2.09
C HIS A 16 -0.26 -17.06 -2.62
N VAL A 17 -1.00 -18.00 -2.11
CA VAL A 17 -0.92 -19.43 -2.48
C VAL A 17 -2.15 -19.91 -3.23
N GLU A 18 -3.29 -19.27 -3.00
CA GLU A 18 -4.55 -19.57 -3.67
C GLU A 18 -5.23 -18.26 -4.08
N LEU A 19 -5.90 -18.27 -5.25
CA LEU A 19 -6.70 -17.16 -5.73
C LEU A 19 -7.84 -17.68 -6.59
N ILE A 20 -9.06 -17.47 -6.14
CA ILE A 20 -10.28 -17.66 -6.91
C ILE A 20 -10.92 -16.27 -7.08
N PRO A 21 -10.84 -15.66 -8.27
CA PRO A 21 -11.30 -14.29 -8.49
C PRO A 21 -12.76 -14.08 -8.04
N GLY A 22 -12.97 -13.06 -7.21
CA GLY A 22 -14.30 -12.72 -6.65
C GLY A 22 -14.79 -13.61 -5.50
N VAL A 23 -14.07 -14.68 -5.16
CA VAL A 23 -14.48 -15.64 -4.13
C VAL A 23 -13.50 -15.66 -2.96
N GLU A 24 -12.22 -15.92 -3.21
CA GLU A 24 -11.25 -16.00 -2.14
C GLU A 24 -9.81 -15.78 -2.61
N PHE A 25 -8.97 -15.40 -1.67
CA PHE A 25 -7.52 -15.54 -1.78
C PHE A 25 -6.91 -15.93 -0.43
N VAL A 26 -5.76 -16.59 -0.50
CA VAL A 26 -5.10 -17.14 0.68
C VAL A 26 -3.63 -16.72 0.72
N ASP A 27 -3.22 -16.25 1.89
CA ASP A 27 -1.85 -15.87 2.20
C ASP A 27 -1.20 -16.86 3.17
N GLU A 28 0.01 -17.31 2.86
CA GLU A 28 0.82 -18.10 3.77
C GLU A 28 2.15 -17.42 4.08
N GLN A 29 2.60 -17.58 5.32
CA GLN A 29 3.92 -17.13 5.71
C GLN A 29 5.02 -17.96 5.03
N VAL A 30 5.93 -17.25 4.34
CA VAL A 30 7.19 -17.84 3.85
C VAL A 30 8.27 -17.74 4.93
N SER A 31 8.33 -16.62 5.63
CA SER A 31 9.22 -16.42 6.79
C SER A 31 8.63 -15.33 7.70
N GLY A 32 8.81 -15.48 9.01
CA GLY A 32 8.25 -14.49 9.93
C GLY A 32 8.23 -14.98 11.39
N PRO A 33 7.44 -14.32 12.23
CA PRO A 33 7.42 -14.56 13.67
C PRO A 33 6.67 -15.82 14.11
N PHE A 34 5.90 -16.43 13.22
CA PHE A 34 5.08 -17.61 13.52
C PHE A 34 5.79 -18.90 13.09
N LEU A 35 5.44 -20.03 13.69
CA LEU A 35 5.83 -21.36 13.18
C LEU A 35 5.05 -21.70 11.91
N SER A 36 3.77 -21.30 11.87
CA SER A 36 2.93 -21.32 10.69
C SER A 36 1.93 -20.18 10.75
N TRP A 37 1.57 -19.67 9.60
CA TRP A 37 0.53 -18.65 9.42
C TRP A 37 -0.16 -18.90 8.08
N ARG A 38 -1.50 -18.98 8.11
CA ARG A 38 -2.37 -19.03 6.95
C ARG A 38 -3.52 -18.06 7.19
N HIS A 39 -3.76 -17.19 6.21
CA HIS A 39 -4.81 -16.19 6.26
C HIS A 39 -5.67 -16.33 5.01
N GLU A 40 -6.91 -16.65 5.21
CA GLU A 40 -7.92 -16.86 4.18
C GLU A 40 -8.86 -15.65 4.15
N HIS A 41 -9.02 -15.07 2.97
CA HIS A 41 -9.95 -13.99 2.69
C HIS A 41 -11.07 -14.53 1.83
N HIS A 42 -12.25 -14.66 2.38
CA HIS A 42 -13.41 -15.16 1.66
C HIS A 42 -14.42 -14.04 1.42
N PHE A 43 -14.90 -13.93 0.18
CA PHE A 43 -15.90 -12.97 -0.26
C PHE A 43 -17.19 -13.69 -0.60
N ALA A 44 -18.30 -13.18 -0.10
CA ALA A 44 -19.63 -13.70 -0.38
C ALA A 44 -20.60 -12.55 -0.65
N ASP A 45 -21.64 -12.84 -1.41
CA ASP A 45 -22.74 -11.90 -1.59
C ASP A 45 -23.46 -11.69 -0.25
N GLY A 46 -23.62 -10.43 0.11
CA GLY A 46 -24.39 -10.01 1.27
C GLY A 46 -25.80 -9.55 0.89
N PRO A 47 -26.63 -9.20 1.88
CA PRO A 47 -27.93 -8.62 1.63
C PRO A 47 -27.81 -7.28 0.90
N ASP A 48 -28.82 -6.95 0.09
CA ASP A 48 -28.94 -5.67 -0.61
C ASP A 48 -27.78 -5.32 -1.56
N GLY A 49 -27.13 -6.33 -2.15
CA GLY A 49 -26.02 -6.15 -3.09
C GLY A 49 -24.69 -5.75 -2.42
N SER A 50 -24.61 -5.91 -1.12
CA SER A 50 -23.34 -5.75 -0.39
C SER A 50 -22.43 -6.96 -0.55
N THR A 51 -21.17 -6.82 -0.14
CA THR A 51 -20.22 -7.93 -0.07
C THR A 51 -19.84 -8.18 1.38
N VAL A 52 -19.84 -9.44 1.78
CA VAL A 52 -19.32 -9.88 3.09
C VAL A 52 -17.91 -10.40 2.91
N LEU A 53 -16.95 -9.75 3.55
CA LEU A 53 -15.57 -10.23 3.66
C LEU A 53 -15.40 -10.95 5.00
N THR A 54 -14.94 -12.20 4.94
CA THR A 54 -14.61 -13.00 6.12
C THR A 54 -13.11 -13.30 6.11
N ASP A 55 -12.42 -12.84 7.14
CA ASP A 55 -11.00 -13.14 7.37
C ASP A 55 -10.87 -14.30 8.36
N THR A 56 -10.21 -15.39 7.96
CA THR A 56 -9.90 -16.53 8.83
C THR A 56 -8.38 -16.64 8.96
N VAL A 57 -7.88 -16.59 10.19
CA VAL A 57 -6.44 -16.68 10.46
C VAL A 57 -6.12 -17.89 11.31
N THR A 58 -5.34 -18.80 10.75
CA THR A 58 -4.79 -19.98 11.43
C THR A 58 -3.29 -19.80 11.64
N TRP A 59 -2.83 -19.94 12.87
CA TRP A 59 -1.42 -19.72 13.19
C TRP A 59 -0.91 -20.59 14.34
N ASN A 60 0.40 -20.83 14.36
CA ASN A 60 1.10 -21.51 15.44
C ASN A 60 2.29 -20.69 15.93
N LEU A 61 2.56 -20.77 17.23
CA LEU A 61 3.67 -20.08 17.90
C LEU A 61 4.63 -21.07 18.56
N PRO A 62 5.91 -20.67 18.73
CA PRO A 62 6.80 -21.35 19.65
C PRO A 62 6.21 -21.40 21.06
N ARG A 63 6.37 -22.52 21.74
CA ARG A 63 5.79 -22.76 23.10
C ARG A 63 6.12 -21.68 24.14
N ALA A 64 7.24 -20.98 23.95
CA ALA A 64 7.67 -19.91 24.87
C ALA A 64 6.93 -18.58 24.68
N VAL A 65 6.15 -18.42 23.61
CA VAL A 65 5.45 -17.16 23.30
C VAL A 65 4.04 -17.18 23.90
N PRO A 66 3.67 -16.18 24.73
CA PRO A 66 2.34 -16.12 25.33
C PRO A 66 1.24 -15.89 24.26
N THR A 67 0.44 -16.90 24.00
CA THR A 67 -0.64 -16.89 22.99
C THR A 67 -1.61 -15.72 23.19
N ARG A 68 -2.05 -15.46 24.43
CA ARG A 68 -3.01 -14.39 24.74
C ARG A 68 -2.52 -13.00 24.33
N LEU A 69 -1.20 -12.75 24.46
CA LEU A 69 -0.63 -11.45 24.06
C LEU A 69 -0.66 -11.28 22.54
N VAL A 70 -0.35 -12.34 21.81
CA VAL A 70 -0.37 -12.34 20.34
C VAL A 70 -1.80 -12.20 19.83
N GLU A 71 -2.75 -12.96 20.38
CA GLU A 71 -4.18 -12.83 20.05
C GLU A 71 -4.70 -11.40 20.25
N SER A 72 -4.38 -10.78 21.39
CA SER A 72 -4.80 -9.40 21.65
C SER A 72 -4.27 -8.42 20.60
N LYS A 73 -3.00 -8.56 20.21
CA LYS A 73 -2.40 -7.72 19.16
C LYS A 73 -3.00 -7.99 17.78
N LEU A 74 -3.24 -9.26 17.44
CA LEU A 74 -3.88 -9.63 16.18
C LEU A 74 -5.30 -9.06 16.11
N ARG A 75 -6.11 -9.21 17.16
CA ARG A 75 -7.45 -8.62 17.22
C ARG A 75 -7.43 -7.10 17.06
N ALA A 76 -6.46 -6.42 17.65
CA ALA A 76 -6.31 -4.97 17.49
C ALA A 76 -5.91 -4.60 16.05
N LEU A 77 -5.00 -5.35 15.43
CA LEU A 77 -4.58 -5.17 14.06
C LEU A 77 -5.74 -5.37 13.08
N PHE A 78 -6.52 -6.45 13.23
CA PHE A 78 -7.65 -6.74 12.34
C PHE A 78 -8.77 -5.71 12.49
N ARG A 79 -9.09 -5.26 13.71
CA ARG A 79 -10.03 -4.15 13.90
C ARG A 79 -9.58 -2.85 13.23
N PHE A 80 -8.29 -2.52 13.33
CA PHE A 80 -7.73 -1.36 12.65
C PHE A 80 -7.86 -1.49 11.12
N ARG A 81 -7.51 -2.65 10.56
CA ARG A 81 -7.63 -2.92 9.11
C ARG A 81 -9.08 -2.85 8.63
N GLU A 82 -9.99 -3.44 9.39
CA GLU A 82 -11.43 -3.38 9.10
C GLU A 82 -11.94 -1.94 9.06
N GLN A 83 -11.60 -1.14 10.08
CA GLN A 83 -11.98 0.26 10.11
C GLN A 83 -11.39 1.04 8.94
N GLN A 84 -10.11 0.86 8.65
CA GLN A 84 -9.44 1.52 7.54
C GLN A 84 -10.10 1.16 6.20
N LEU A 85 -10.40 -0.11 5.96
CA LEU A 85 -11.08 -0.55 4.75
C LEU A 85 -12.48 0.08 4.62
N ARG A 86 -13.24 0.12 5.71
CA ARG A 86 -14.55 0.79 5.73
C ARG A 86 -14.44 2.28 5.40
N ASP A 87 -13.52 2.98 6.04
CA ASP A 87 -13.31 4.41 5.83
C ASP A 87 -12.89 4.70 4.38
N ASP A 88 -12.01 3.88 3.80
CA ASP A 88 -11.56 4.00 2.41
C ASP A 88 -12.74 3.76 1.43
N LEU A 89 -13.52 2.69 1.62
CA LEU A 89 -14.68 2.39 0.77
C LEU A 89 -15.76 3.47 0.88
N GLU A 90 -16.02 3.97 2.08
CA GLU A 90 -16.98 5.05 2.30
C GLU A 90 -16.52 6.36 1.65
N LEU A 91 -15.22 6.67 1.72
CA LEU A 91 -14.65 7.81 1.02
C LEU A 91 -14.81 7.67 -0.50
N LEU A 92 -14.47 6.51 -1.06
CA LEU A 92 -14.59 6.24 -2.49
C LEU A 92 -16.05 6.33 -2.96
N HIS A 93 -16.99 5.78 -2.19
CA HIS A 93 -18.41 5.88 -2.49
C HIS A 93 -18.93 7.33 -2.48
N ARG A 94 -18.47 8.15 -1.53
CA ARG A 94 -18.86 9.56 -1.47
C ARG A 94 -18.27 10.41 -2.61
N LEU A 95 -17.08 10.07 -3.08
CA LEU A 95 -16.43 10.82 -4.16
C LEU A 95 -17.04 10.51 -5.52
N ASP A 96 -17.54 9.30 -5.74
CA ASP A 96 -18.19 8.82 -6.98
C ASP A 96 -17.56 9.39 -8.27
N ALA A 97 -16.24 9.39 -8.31
CA ALA A 97 -15.49 10.02 -9.39
C ALA A 97 -15.31 9.04 -10.54
N ALA A 98 -15.63 9.45 -11.75
CA ALA A 98 -15.34 8.64 -12.93
C ALA A 98 -13.84 8.31 -13.03
N PRO A 99 -13.49 7.06 -13.46
CA PRO A 99 -12.11 6.67 -13.66
C PRO A 99 -11.35 7.67 -14.53
N THR A 100 -10.16 8.07 -14.11
CA THR A 100 -9.32 9.04 -14.82
C THR A 100 -7.86 8.66 -14.69
N THR A 101 -6.99 9.28 -15.47
CA THR A 101 -5.54 9.10 -15.38
C THR A 101 -4.92 10.21 -14.54
N VAL A 102 -4.15 9.80 -13.53
CA VAL A 102 -3.44 10.69 -12.60
C VAL A 102 -1.94 10.54 -12.82
N LEU A 103 -1.26 11.61 -13.23
CA LEU A 103 0.19 11.67 -13.30
C LEU A 103 0.75 12.04 -11.92
N MET A 104 1.63 11.20 -11.36
CA MET A 104 2.11 11.40 -10.00
C MET A 104 3.64 11.44 -9.91
N ALA A 105 4.19 12.55 -9.42
CA ALA A 105 5.55 12.65 -8.96
C ALA A 105 5.63 12.36 -7.45
N GLY A 106 6.68 11.64 -7.01
CA GLY A 106 6.85 11.27 -5.60
C GLY A 106 5.97 10.08 -5.15
N ALA A 107 5.47 9.28 -6.09
CA ALA A 107 4.63 8.10 -5.81
C ALA A 107 5.32 7.04 -4.92
N SER A 108 6.65 7.01 -4.86
CA SER A 108 7.42 6.10 -4.00
C SER A 108 7.58 6.59 -2.54
N GLY A 109 7.20 7.84 -2.26
CA GLY A 109 7.22 8.42 -0.92
C GLY A 109 6.14 7.82 -0.01
N MET A 110 6.18 8.19 1.28
CA MET A 110 5.22 7.69 2.29
C MET A 110 3.76 8.03 1.91
N ILE A 111 3.49 9.28 1.61
CA ILE A 111 2.15 9.75 1.19
C ILE A 111 1.82 9.22 -0.21
N GLY A 112 2.79 9.31 -1.15
CA GLY A 112 2.59 8.92 -2.54
C GLY A 112 2.16 7.47 -2.72
N ARG A 113 2.73 6.54 -1.94
CA ARG A 113 2.33 5.13 -1.99
C ARG A 113 0.89 4.91 -1.53
N GLN A 114 0.48 5.57 -0.45
CA GLN A 114 -0.89 5.45 0.07
C GLN A 114 -1.91 6.04 -0.91
N LEU A 115 -1.61 7.24 -1.42
CA LEU A 115 -2.48 7.89 -2.39
C LEU A 115 -2.56 7.10 -3.71
N ALA A 116 -1.43 6.57 -4.21
CA ALA A 116 -1.44 5.74 -5.41
C ALA A 116 -2.28 4.47 -5.21
N ALA A 117 -2.18 3.82 -4.04
CA ALA A 117 -3.00 2.65 -3.72
C ALA A 117 -4.49 3.00 -3.68
N LEU A 118 -4.88 4.08 -2.99
CA LEU A 118 -6.27 4.55 -2.91
C LEU A 118 -6.84 4.86 -4.30
N LEU A 119 -6.11 5.63 -5.12
CA LEU A 119 -6.53 5.99 -6.46
C LEU A 119 -6.68 4.76 -7.36
N THR A 120 -5.76 3.79 -7.27
CA THR A 120 -5.86 2.55 -8.05
C THR A 120 -7.05 1.71 -7.59
N THR A 121 -7.33 1.63 -6.30
CA THR A 121 -8.52 0.94 -5.76
C THR A 121 -9.81 1.63 -6.20
N ALA A 122 -9.78 2.96 -6.37
CA ALA A 122 -10.89 3.74 -6.93
C ALA A 122 -11.10 3.55 -8.44
N GLY A 123 -10.26 2.75 -9.10
CA GLY A 123 -10.34 2.53 -10.56
C GLY A 123 -9.60 3.58 -11.40
N HIS A 124 -8.89 4.52 -10.79
CA HIS A 124 -8.07 5.47 -11.54
C HIS A 124 -6.76 4.83 -12.01
N ARG A 125 -6.28 5.23 -13.18
CA ARG A 125 -4.94 4.88 -13.66
C ARG A 125 -3.92 5.84 -13.06
N VAL A 126 -2.88 5.31 -12.42
CA VAL A 126 -1.80 6.12 -11.83
C VAL A 126 -0.52 5.95 -12.63
N VAL A 127 -0.15 6.98 -13.40
CA VAL A 127 1.13 7.07 -14.11
C VAL A 127 2.16 7.71 -13.18
N ARG A 128 3.25 7.01 -12.92
CA ARG A 128 4.29 7.41 -11.95
C ARG A 128 5.49 8.03 -12.66
N LEU A 129 5.91 9.21 -12.23
CA LEU A 129 7.19 9.77 -12.62
C LEU A 129 8.29 9.15 -11.74
N VAL A 130 9.20 8.39 -12.35
CA VAL A 130 10.28 7.67 -11.67
C VAL A 130 11.65 8.20 -12.09
N ARG A 131 12.62 8.17 -11.16
CA ARG A 131 14.00 8.57 -11.45
C ARG A 131 14.85 7.41 -11.99
N SER A 132 14.43 6.17 -11.67
CA SER A 132 15.04 4.94 -12.19
C SER A 132 14.50 4.57 -13.56
N GLU A 133 15.04 3.49 -14.15
CA GLU A 133 14.42 2.90 -15.34
C GLU A 133 12.99 2.43 -15.02
N PRO A 134 12.03 2.68 -15.93
CA PRO A 134 10.65 2.23 -15.77
C PRO A 134 10.56 0.70 -15.74
N HIS A 135 9.73 0.17 -14.86
CA HIS A 135 9.44 -1.26 -14.76
C HIS A 135 8.13 -1.68 -15.44
N GLY A 136 7.39 -0.73 -16.01
CA GLY A 136 6.10 -1.01 -16.65
C GLY A 136 5.52 0.19 -17.39
N PRO A 137 4.37 -0.01 -18.07
CA PRO A 137 3.75 1.02 -18.91
C PRO A 137 3.26 2.25 -18.12
N ASP A 138 2.99 2.08 -16.81
CA ASP A 138 2.53 3.16 -15.95
C ASP A 138 3.68 3.86 -15.21
N GLU A 139 4.90 3.75 -15.74
CA GLU A 139 6.07 4.47 -15.25
C GLU A 139 6.72 5.27 -16.37
N VAL A 140 7.02 6.52 -16.09
CA VAL A 140 7.72 7.42 -17.01
C VAL A 140 8.97 7.95 -16.31
N ARG A 141 10.13 7.71 -16.92
CA ARG A 141 11.39 8.24 -16.40
C ARG A 141 11.43 9.75 -16.55
N TRP A 142 11.85 10.43 -15.51
CA TRP A 142 12.12 11.86 -15.51
C TRP A 142 13.31 12.21 -14.61
N ASP A 143 13.93 13.37 -14.87
CA ASP A 143 14.94 13.95 -14.00
C ASP A 143 14.41 15.28 -13.45
N PRO A 144 14.16 15.40 -12.14
CA PRO A 144 13.70 16.65 -11.51
C PRO A 144 14.64 17.84 -11.72
N ARG A 145 15.94 17.57 -11.96
CA ARG A 145 16.94 18.62 -12.17
C ARG A 145 16.89 19.23 -13.57
N SER A 146 16.41 18.48 -14.55
CA SER A 146 16.28 18.95 -15.93
C SER A 146 15.13 19.91 -16.14
N LEU A 147 14.22 20.03 -15.16
CA LEU A 147 12.96 20.78 -15.28
C LEU A 147 12.09 20.34 -16.48
N HIS A 148 12.38 19.17 -17.03
CA HIS A 148 11.70 18.62 -18.19
C HIS A 148 10.99 17.30 -17.85
N VAL A 149 9.70 17.25 -18.11
CA VAL A 149 8.90 16.03 -18.03
C VAL A 149 8.60 15.62 -19.47
N PRO A 150 8.85 14.37 -19.89
CA PRO A 150 8.52 13.91 -21.24
C PRO A 150 7.03 14.13 -21.56
N SER A 151 6.72 14.71 -22.73
CA SER A 151 5.34 15.05 -23.12
C SER A 151 4.39 13.86 -23.03
N ARG A 152 4.86 12.66 -23.38
CA ARG A 152 4.10 11.41 -23.28
C ARG A 152 3.55 11.11 -21.86
N ALA A 153 4.12 11.72 -20.81
CA ALA A 153 3.62 11.55 -19.45
C ALA A 153 2.25 12.21 -19.27
N PHE A 154 1.92 13.18 -20.12
CA PHE A 154 0.69 13.96 -20.04
C PHE A 154 -0.39 13.51 -21.03
N ASP A 155 -0.08 12.58 -21.95
CA ASP A 155 -0.96 12.25 -23.08
C ASP A 155 -2.40 11.91 -22.64
N ASP A 156 -2.56 11.16 -21.54
CA ASP A 156 -3.87 10.78 -21.01
C ASP A 156 -4.14 11.36 -19.62
N ALA A 157 -3.25 12.20 -19.10
CA ALA A 157 -3.35 12.68 -17.72
C ALA A 157 -4.36 13.82 -17.58
N SER A 158 -5.41 13.58 -16.81
CA SER A 158 -6.39 14.61 -16.46
C SER A 158 -6.03 15.37 -15.17
N VAL A 159 -5.21 14.75 -14.32
CA VAL A 159 -4.79 15.29 -13.02
C VAL A 159 -3.28 15.09 -12.85
N VAL A 160 -2.61 16.09 -12.30
CA VAL A 160 -1.20 16.03 -11.93
C VAL A 160 -1.06 16.21 -10.43
N VAL A 161 -0.39 15.25 -9.77
CA VAL A 161 -0.07 15.28 -8.34
C VAL A 161 1.43 15.33 -8.15
N ASN A 162 1.93 16.40 -7.54
CA ASN A 162 3.35 16.52 -7.23
C ASN A 162 3.57 16.39 -5.70
N LEU A 163 4.09 15.23 -5.29
CA LEU A 163 4.52 14.93 -3.93
C LEU A 163 6.04 14.74 -3.85
N SER A 164 6.76 15.14 -4.91
CA SER A 164 8.22 15.10 -4.88
C SER A 164 8.75 16.21 -3.97
N GLY A 165 9.67 15.84 -3.10
CA GLY A 165 10.31 16.77 -2.18
C GLY A 165 11.53 16.14 -1.54
N GLU A 166 12.39 16.95 -0.98
CA GLU A 166 13.52 16.49 -0.20
C GLU A 166 13.13 16.23 1.25
N THR A 167 13.82 15.26 1.86
CA THR A 167 13.60 14.96 3.29
C THR A 167 14.11 16.13 4.13
N ILE A 168 13.21 16.82 4.82
CA ILE A 168 13.55 17.91 5.74
C ILE A 168 14.08 17.43 7.10
N GLY A 169 13.98 16.14 7.42
CA GLY A 169 14.41 15.53 8.69
C GLY A 169 15.92 15.33 8.84
N GLY A 170 16.75 15.90 8.00
CA GLY A 170 18.21 15.83 8.10
C GLY A 170 18.83 17.11 8.67
N ARG A 171 20.15 17.05 9.01
CA ARG A 171 20.89 18.22 9.49
C ARG A 171 20.90 19.31 8.41
N PHE A 172 20.43 20.51 8.75
CA PHE A 172 20.52 21.67 7.85
C PHE A 172 21.96 22.12 7.75
N THR A 173 22.54 21.96 6.56
CA THR A 173 23.87 22.48 6.20
C THR A 173 23.72 23.56 5.14
N GLU A 174 24.72 24.47 4.99
CA GLU A 174 24.67 25.52 3.97
C GLU A 174 24.52 24.94 2.55
N ALA A 175 25.14 23.80 2.25
CA ALA A 175 24.99 23.09 0.98
C ALA A 175 23.58 22.52 0.72
N ARG A 176 22.71 22.52 1.72
CA ARG A 176 21.33 22.04 1.63
C ARG A 176 20.30 23.18 1.54
N LYS A 177 20.75 24.42 1.70
CA LYS A 177 19.90 25.63 1.60
C LYS A 177 19.95 26.24 0.19
N ALA A 178 20.91 25.80 -0.63
CA ALA A 178 21.05 26.16 -2.03
C ALA A 178 20.32 25.14 -2.91
#